data_e6644778e5d5ff898ba5ecab3eb33a12
#
_entry.id   e6644778e5d5ff898ba5ecab3eb33a12
#
_cell.length_a   1.000
_cell.length_b   1.000
_cell.length_c   1.000
_cell.angle_alpha   90.00
_cell.angle_beta   90.00
_cell.angle_gamma   90.00
#
_symmetry.space_group_name_H-M   'P 1'
#
loop_
_entity.id
_entity.type
_entity.pdbx_description
1 polymer ?
#
loop_
_entity_poly.entity_id
_entity_poly.type
_entity_poly.pdbx_seq_one_letter_code
_entity_poly.pdbx_strand_id
1 'polypeptide(L)'
;MSKSVFSVKKTRLLSLGITAALLAACGSTASSSSSTSTTAASVTSTTAAPATVNVGVLPIADVAPLYLGIKQGFFAKQNLTVVPHALQGGAAVASAVVGGSLDFGFGATANLILARAHNLPLQFVAEGDAAAASSAQAWSGILVSANSGITSIKDLAGKTIAANALQGENELALDSLLIKNGVNPSSVHVVALPFPTMPAALSAGQVQAVTEVEPFVSAIKAHGGTLLSPLFEGMLPSMLVAGYFTTTNEISSNPGLVKRFVTAMNESLDYAAANPAAVRLIIPTYTSIPAAVASAMTLPVWGSTLDTSSVQAQESLMKQLGWITSDVALSNLVWSGAKQ
;
A
#
# COMPACT_ATOMS: atom_id res chain seq x y z
N MET A 1 -38.12 8.23 35.61
CA MET A 1 -38.31 7.06 36.47
C MET A 1 -37.61 5.90 35.76
N SER A 2 -36.56 5.29 36.18
CA SER A 2 -35.94 4.99 37.47
C SER A 2 -34.41 4.88 37.27
N LYS A 3 -33.67 5.48 38.20
CA LYS A 3 -32.20 5.35 38.32
C LYS A 3 -31.88 4.04 39.05
N SER A 4 -30.87 3.31 38.63
CA SER A 4 -30.23 2.30 39.45
C SER A 4 -28.71 2.53 39.45
N VAL A 5 -28.23 2.92 40.62
CA VAL A 5 -26.83 3.12 41.01
C VAL A 5 -26.36 1.80 41.62
N PHE A 6 -25.24 1.26 41.20
CA PHE A 6 -24.55 0.22 41.97
C PHE A 6 -23.15 0.67 42.38
N SER A 7 -22.99 0.63 43.70
CA SER A 7 -21.85 1.06 44.48
C SER A 7 -20.75 0.01 44.55
N VAL A 8 -19.51 0.51 44.49
CA VAL A 8 -18.26 -0.24 44.65
C VAL A 8 -17.92 -0.43 46.13
N LYS A 9 -17.63 -1.62 46.57
CA LYS A 9 -16.98 -1.89 47.87
C LYS A 9 -15.51 -2.20 47.65
N LYS A 10 -14.67 -1.35 48.25
CA LYS A 10 -13.25 -1.60 48.52
C LYS A 10 -13.11 -2.56 49.70
N THR A 11 -12.22 -3.53 49.56
CA THR A 11 -11.72 -4.29 50.76
C THR A 11 -10.20 -4.26 50.72
N ARG A 12 -9.61 -3.63 51.72
CA ARG A 12 -8.19 -3.68 52.08
C ARG A 12 -8.03 -4.85 53.07
N LEU A 13 -6.95 -5.59 52.95
CA LEU A 13 -6.39 -6.34 54.06
C LEU A 13 -4.86 -6.26 54.06
N LEU A 14 -4.40 -5.73 55.14
CA LEU A 14 -3.02 -5.66 55.61
C LEU A 14 -2.70 -6.96 56.38
N SER A 15 -1.51 -7.51 56.24
CA SER A 15 -0.85 -8.20 57.35
C SER A 15 0.67 -8.29 57.15
N LEU A 16 1.28 -7.83 58.14
CA LEU A 16 2.64 -7.73 58.60
C LEU A 16 3.17 -9.11 59.04
N GLY A 17 4.47 -9.37 58.91
CA GLY A 17 5.13 -10.49 59.52
C GLY A 17 6.65 -10.44 59.34
N ILE A 18 7.31 -9.91 60.36
CA ILE A 18 8.76 -9.85 60.60
C ILE A 18 9.22 -11.20 61.17
N THR A 19 10.38 -11.72 60.78
CA THR A 19 11.34 -12.27 61.74
C THR A 19 12.76 -12.43 61.17
N ALA A 20 13.71 -11.87 61.88
CA ALA A 20 15.15 -11.99 61.68
C ALA A 20 15.73 -13.17 62.48
N ALA A 21 16.81 -13.75 62.00
CA ALA A 21 17.77 -14.43 62.87
C ALA A 21 19.18 -14.44 62.24
N LEU A 22 20.12 -13.91 63.06
CA LEU A 22 21.58 -13.92 62.89
C LEU A 22 22.20 -15.28 63.36
N LEU A 23 23.42 -15.55 62.84
CA LEU A 23 24.65 -16.02 63.54
C LEU A 23 25.51 -16.77 62.50
N ALA A 24 26.68 -16.35 62.24
CA ALA A 24 28.01 -16.28 62.82
C ALA A 24 28.95 -17.35 62.23
N ALA A 25 29.99 -16.84 61.61
CA ALA A 25 31.42 -17.06 61.70
C ALA A 25 32.00 -18.48 61.63
N CYS A 26 32.93 -18.67 60.71
CA CYS A 26 34.36 -18.95 61.00
C CYS A 26 35.11 -19.15 59.66
N GLY A 27 36.26 -18.52 59.58
CA GLY A 27 37.14 -18.44 58.48
C GLY A 27 38.01 -19.66 58.21
N SER A 28 38.57 -19.71 57.04
CA SER A 28 39.83 -20.33 56.66
C SER A 28 40.38 -19.73 55.40
N THR A 29 41.62 -19.30 55.46
CA THR A 29 42.48 -18.82 54.42
C THR A 29 42.82 -19.89 53.39
N ALA A 30 42.65 -19.68 52.13
CA ALA A 30 43.43 -20.35 51.09
C ALA A 30 43.37 -19.60 49.73
N SER A 31 44.55 -19.18 49.32
CA SER A 31 45.10 -19.09 47.99
C SER A 31 44.26 -18.52 46.85
N SER A 32 44.65 -17.31 46.42
CA SER A 32 44.35 -16.66 45.16
C SER A 32 44.77 -17.51 43.95
N SER A 33 43.82 -18.03 43.23
CA SER A 33 43.95 -18.35 41.81
C SER A 33 43.00 -17.42 41.04
N SER A 34 43.60 -16.45 40.37
CA SER A 34 42.91 -15.54 39.45
C SER A 34 42.44 -16.32 38.24
N SER A 35 41.22 -16.82 38.28
CA SER A 35 40.49 -17.28 37.12
C SER A 35 39.82 -16.05 36.47
N THR A 36 40.39 -15.62 35.36
CA THR A 36 39.80 -14.64 34.46
C THR A 36 38.47 -15.21 33.95
N SER A 37 37.39 -14.88 34.61
CA SER A 37 36.04 -15.18 34.13
C SER A 37 35.77 -14.28 32.90
N THR A 38 36.01 -14.83 31.73
CA THR A 38 35.51 -14.23 30.49
C THR A 38 33.98 -14.29 30.56
N THR A 39 33.38 -13.20 30.97
CA THR A 39 31.91 -13.03 30.90
C THR A 39 31.56 -13.00 29.41
N ALA A 40 31.24 -14.15 28.87
CA ALA A 40 30.57 -14.21 27.58
C ALA A 40 29.24 -13.49 27.77
N ALA A 41 29.15 -12.25 27.24
CA ALA A 41 27.90 -11.56 27.11
C ALA A 41 26.98 -12.43 26.24
N SER A 42 26.09 -13.16 26.89
CA SER A 42 24.96 -13.79 26.19
C SER A 42 24.17 -12.69 25.52
N VAL A 43 24.36 -12.55 24.21
CA VAL A 43 23.48 -11.74 23.37
C VAL A 43 22.12 -12.43 23.40
N THR A 44 21.31 -12.07 24.37
CA THR A 44 19.91 -12.49 24.42
C THR A 44 19.26 -11.82 23.21
N SER A 45 19.12 -12.56 22.12
CA SER A 45 18.26 -12.15 21.01
C SER A 45 16.84 -12.02 21.54
N THR A 46 16.47 -10.83 21.97
CA THR A 46 15.11 -10.54 22.38
C THR A 46 14.24 -10.64 21.12
N THR A 47 13.66 -11.80 20.90
CA THR A 47 12.68 -12.02 19.84
C THR A 47 11.54 -11.03 20.07
N ALA A 48 11.26 -10.15 19.12
CA ALA A 48 10.20 -9.15 19.26
C ALA A 48 8.85 -9.85 19.50
N ALA A 49 8.02 -9.28 20.37
CA ALA A 49 6.70 -9.83 20.67
C ALA A 49 5.84 -9.97 19.41
N PRO A 50 5.02 -11.03 19.29
CA PRO A 50 4.04 -11.17 18.23
C PRO A 50 3.09 -9.97 18.18
N ALA A 51 2.73 -9.53 16.97
CA ALA A 51 1.80 -8.44 16.75
C ALA A 51 0.86 -8.76 15.58
N THR A 52 -0.40 -8.34 15.70
CA THR A 52 -1.35 -8.31 14.56
C THR A 52 -1.25 -6.97 13.89
N VAL A 53 -1.24 -6.98 12.55
CA VAL A 53 -1.11 -5.80 11.70
C VAL A 53 -2.26 -5.77 10.71
N ASN A 54 -3.09 -4.73 10.78
CA ASN A 54 -4.22 -4.51 9.88
C ASN A 54 -3.77 -3.65 8.69
N VAL A 55 -3.91 -4.17 7.48
CA VAL A 55 -3.43 -3.51 6.26
C VAL A 55 -4.59 -3.24 5.31
N GLY A 56 -4.83 -1.97 5.00
CA GLY A 56 -5.80 -1.56 4.00
C GLY A 56 -5.28 -1.80 2.58
N VAL A 57 -6.08 -2.47 1.75
CA VAL A 57 -5.72 -2.80 0.38
C VAL A 57 -6.90 -2.58 -0.57
N LEU A 58 -6.62 -2.59 -1.87
CA LEU A 58 -7.62 -2.62 -2.95
C LEU A 58 -7.62 -4.03 -3.56
N PRO A 59 -8.74 -4.53 -4.09
CA PRO A 59 -8.80 -5.85 -4.71
C PRO A 59 -8.26 -5.82 -6.15
N ILE A 60 -6.97 -5.53 -6.31
CA ILE A 60 -6.24 -5.37 -7.58
C ILE A 60 -4.97 -6.22 -7.59
N ALA A 61 -4.34 -6.38 -8.77
CA ALA A 61 -3.14 -7.21 -8.92
C ALA A 61 -1.95 -6.66 -8.14
N ASP A 62 -1.86 -5.36 -7.98
CA ASP A 62 -0.79 -4.59 -7.35
C ASP A 62 -0.42 -5.12 -5.95
N VAL A 63 -1.42 -5.54 -5.18
CA VAL A 63 -1.23 -6.03 -3.81
C VAL A 63 -0.94 -7.53 -3.68
N ALA A 64 -0.76 -8.23 -4.80
CA ALA A 64 -0.41 -9.66 -4.79
C ALA A 64 0.82 -10.00 -3.92
N PRO A 65 1.89 -9.16 -3.88
CA PRO A 65 3.03 -9.40 -3.00
C PRO A 65 2.66 -9.54 -1.52
N LEU A 66 1.72 -8.73 -1.00
CA LEU A 66 1.27 -8.83 0.39
C LEU A 66 0.67 -10.22 0.69
N TYR A 67 -0.25 -10.68 -0.17
CA TYR A 67 -0.90 -11.98 -0.02
C TYR A 67 0.09 -13.14 -0.19
N LEU A 68 1.06 -13.01 -1.10
CA LEU A 68 2.14 -13.97 -1.24
C LEU A 68 3.03 -14.00 0.01
N GLY A 69 3.41 -12.85 0.55
CA GLY A 69 4.21 -12.75 1.76
C GLY A 69 3.54 -13.39 2.98
N ILE A 70 2.21 -13.21 3.11
CA ILE A 70 1.41 -13.90 4.13
C ILE A 70 1.48 -15.42 3.90
N LYS A 71 1.22 -15.88 2.68
CA LYS A 71 1.22 -17.31 2.30
C LYS A 71 2.58 -17.97 2.47
N GLN A 72 3.67 -17.28 2.13
CA GLN A 72 5.05 -17.76 2.25
C GLN A 72 5.60 -17.66 3.69
N GLY A 73 4.87 -17.02 4.60
CA GLY A 73 5.27 -16.88 5.99
C GLY A 73 6.33 -15.81 6.23
N PHE A 74 6.57 -14.87 5.30
CA PHE A 74 7.57 -13.81 5.46
C PHE A 74 7.21 -12.88 6.64
N PHE A 75 5.93 -12.54 6.78
CA PHE A 75 5.46 -11.79 7.95
C PHE A 75 5.54 -12.61 9.24
N ALA A 76 5.23 -13.90 9.21
CA ALA A 76 5.34 -14.78 10.37
C ALA A 76 6.78 -14.90 10.89
N LYS A 77 7.79 -14.93 9.98
CA LYS A 77 9.22 -14.87 10.36
C LYS A 77 9.57 -13.60 11.14
N GLN A 78 8.82 -12.52 10.94
CA GLN A 78 8.95 -11.25 11.66
C GLN A 78 8.04 -11.17 12.89
N ASN A 79 7.42 -12.28 13.33
CA ASN A 79 6.42 -12.33 14.39
C ASN A 79 5.23 -11.36 14.13
N LEU A 80 4.79 -11.26 12.86
CA LEU A 80 3.63 -10.48 12.45
C LEU A 80 2.53 -11.38 11.91
N THR A 81 1.31 -11.16 12.38
CA THR A 81 0.08 -11.70 11.78
C THR A 81 -0.57 -10.56 11.00
N VAL A 82 -0.51 -10.61 9.67
CA VAL A 82 -1.10 -9.58 8.81
C VAL A 82 -2.53 -9.94 8.45
N VAL A 83 -3.43 -8.96 8.61
CA VAL A 83 -4.85 -9.04 8.27
C VAL A 83 -5.15 -7.99 7.18
N PRO A 84 -5.30 -8.41 5.92
CA PRO A 84 -5.70 -7.50 4.85
C PRO A 84 -7.17 -7.10 4.96
N HIS A 85 -7.46 -5.81 4.76
CA HIS A 85 -8.80 -5.25 4.71
C HIS A 85 -9.04 -4.62 3.33
N ALA A 86 -9.89 -5.24 2.51
CA ALA A 86 -10.23 -4.72 1.20
C ALA A 86 -11.18 -3.52 1.31
N LEU A 87 -10.77 -2.37 0.75
CA LEU A 87 -11.58 -1.15 0.66
C LEU A 87 -11.82 -0.76 -0.79
N GLN A 88 -12.77 0.16 -1.02
CA GLN A 88 -13.23 0.51 -2.38
C GLN A 88 -12.37 1.60 -3.05
N GLY A 89 -11.44 2.25 -2.33
CA GLY A 89 -10.59 3.29 -2.88
C GLY A 89 -9.51 3.76 -1.92
N GLY A 90 -8.43 4.36 -2.46
CA GLY A 90 -7.26 4.80 -1.69
C GLY A 90 -7.57 5.87 -0.63
N ALA A 91 -8.56 6.74 -0.86
CA ALA A 91 -8.98 7.73 0.14
C ALA A 91 -9.59 7.08 1.38
N ALA A 92 -10.36 5.99 1.21
CA ALA A 92 -10.89 5.22 2.34
C ALA A 92 -9.76 4.53 3.11
N VAL A 93 -8.75 3.99 2.42
CA VAL A 93 -7.55 3.41 3.05
C VAL A 93 -6.80 4.48 3.85
N ALA A 94 -6.51 5.64 3.25
CA ALA A 94 -5.81 6.73 3.92
C ALA A 94 -6.55 7.22 5.17
N SER A 95 -7.87 7.40 5.07
CA SER A 95 -8.71 7.81 6.20
C SER A 95 -8.70 6.78 7.34
N ALA A 96 -8.74 5.48 7.02
CA ALA A 96 -8.71 4.41 8.00
C ALA A 96 -7.34 4.32 8.72
N VAL A 97 -6.24 4.55 8.00
CA VAL A 97 -4.88 4.61 8.59
C VAL A 97 -4.72 5.84 9.48
N VAL A 98 -5.14 7.03 9.01
CA VAL A 98 -5.11 8.26 9.82
C VAL A 98 -5.99 8.12 11.07
N GLY A 99 -7.14 7.47 10.94
CA GLY A 99 -8.06 7.22 12.05
C GLY A 99 -7.63 6.10 13.01
N GLY A 100 -6.52 5.39 12.73
CA GLY A 100 -5.97 4.34 13.59
C GLY A 100 -6.76 3.02 13.57
N SER A 101 -7.68 2.83 12.64
CA SER A 101 -8.38 1.55 12.43
C SER A 101 -7.58 0.57 11.57
N LEU A 102 -6.60 1.06 10.84
CA LEU A 102 -5.61 0.30 10.11
C LEU A 102 -4.20 0.79 10.49
N ASP A 103 -3.25 -0.15 10.55
CA ASP A 103 -1.86 0.14 10.89
C ASP A 103 -1.08 0.62 9.66
N PHE A 104 -1.34 -0.01 8.51
CA PHE A 104 -0.75 0.34 7.22
C PHE A 104 -1.83 0.39 6.13
N GLY A 105 -1.49 1.06 5.04
CA GLY A 105 -2.32 1.10 3.84
C GLY A 105 -1.49 0.96 2.58
N PHE A 106 -2.11 0.46 1.51
CA PHE A 106 -1.63 0.52 0.15
C PHE A 106 -2.31 1.70 -0.55
N GLY A 107 -1.56 2.52 -1.25
CA GLY A 107 -2.11 3.67 -1.96
C GLY A 107 -1.18 4.26 -3.00
N ALA A 108 -1.78 4.92 -3.97
CA ALA A 108 -1.09 5.51 -5.11
C ALA A 108 -0.31 6.78 -4.74
N THR A 109 0.73 7.06 -5.51
CA THR A 109 1.68 8.17 -5.27
C THR A 109 0.98 9.51 -5.30
N ALA A 110 0.16 9.81 -6.32
CA ALA A 110 -0.58 11.08 -6.40
C ALA A 110 -1.51 11.28 -5.19
N ASN A 111 -2.18 10.22 -4.74
CA ASN A 111 -3.05 10.30 -3.56
C ASN A 111 -2.26 10.62 -2.28
N LEU A 112 -1.06 10.07 -2.12
CA LEU A 112 -0.24 10.37 -0.95
C LEU A 112 0.37 11.78 -1.02
N ILE A 113 0.80 12.23 -2.20
CA ILE A 113 1.22 13.62 -2.44
C ILE A 113 0.09 14.59 -2.05
N LEU A 114 -1.12 14.34 -2.55
CA LEU A 114 -2.29 15.16 -2.24
C LEU A 114 -2.60 15.18 -0.73
N ALA A 115 -2.58 14.00 -0.09
CA ALA A 115 -2.78 13.87 1.35
C ALA A 115 -1.73 14.68 2.14
N ARG A 116 -0.48 14.63 1.74
CA ARG A 116 0.61 15.41 2.36
C ARG A 116 0.47 16.91 2.12
N ALA A 117 0.06 17.31 0.91
CA ALA A 117 -0.24 18.71 0.60
C ALA A 117 -1.37 19.28 1.49
N HIS A 118 -2.28 18.42 1.92
CA HIS A 118 -3.32 18.72 2.92
C HIS A 118 -2.90 18.45 4.37
N ASN A 119 -1.59 18.29 4.63
CA ASN A 119 -1.01 18.09 5.96
C ASN A 119 -1.43 16.79 6.67
N LEU A 120 -1.95 15.78 5.95
CA LEU A 120 -2.17 14.47 6.55
C LEU A 120 -0.83 13.80 6.86
N PRO A 121 -0.62 13.24 8.06
CA PRO A 121 0.68 12.76 8.51
C PRO A 121 1.01 11.36 7.99
N LEU A 122 1.00 11.17 6.67
CA LEU A 122 1.25 9.88 6.01
C LEU A 122 2.62 9.86 5.33
N GLN A 123 3.33 8.72 5.41
CA GLN A 123 4.58 8.49 4.68
C GLN A 123 4.62 7.09 4.07
N PHE A 124 5.17 6.98 2.86
CA PHE A 124 5.55 5.68 2.30
C PHE A 124 6.65 5.04 3.14
N VAL A 125 6.50 3.74 3.39
CA VAL A 125 7.47 2.92 4.13
C VAL A 125 8.06 1.81 3.27
N ALA A 126 7.36 1.39 2.20
CA ALA A 126 7.84 0.42 1.23
C ALA A 126 7.24 0.71 -0.15
N GLU A 127 7.89 0.25 -1.22
CA GLU A 127 7.33 0.24 -2.56
C GLU A 127 6.06 -0.61 -2.61
N GLY A 128 5.17 -0.28 -3.53
CA GLY A 128 4.04 -1.12 -3.90
C GLY A 128 4.25 -1.70 -5.29
N ASP A 129 4.29 -0.83 -6.28
CA ASP A 129 4.52 -1.18 -7.68
C ASP A 129 4.95 0.05 -8.50
N ALA A 130 5.44 -0.24 -9.71
CA ALA A 130 5.82 0.75 -10.70
C ALA A 130 5.19 0.46 -12.07
N ALA A 131 5.07 1.48 -12.90
CA ALA A 131 4.76 1.34 -14.31
C ALA A 131 5.83 0.52 -15.01
N ALA A 132 5.45 -0.22 -16.05
CA ALA A 132 6.43 -0.93 -16.86
C ALA A 132 7.34 0.04 -17.62
N ALA A 133 8.54 -0.42 -17.98
CA ALA A 133 9.50 0.39 -18.73
C ALA A 133 9.05 0.67 -20.18
N SER A 134 8.03 -0.03 -20.67
CA SER A 134 7.51 0.15 -22.03
C SER A 134 6.01 -0.11 -22.10
N SER A 135 5.35 0.59 -23.03
CA SER A 135 3.93 0.42 -23.34
C SER A 135 3.55 -1.01 -23.80
N ALA A 136 4.50 -1.78 -24.31
CA ALA A 136 4.27 -3.17 -24.72
C ALA A 136 4.04 -4.10 -23.52
N GLN A 137 4.47 -3.68 -22.33
CA GLN A 137 4.32 -4.40 -21.07
C GLN A 137 3.34 -3.72 -20.12
N ALA A 138 2.50 -2.83 -20.67
CA ALA A 138 1.53 -2.09 -19.87
C ALA A 138 0.54 -3.02 -19.17
N TRP A 139 0.38 -2.80 -17.88
CA TRP A 139 -0.56 -3.49 -17.00
C TRP A 139 -1.74 -2.59 -16.57
N SER A 140 -1.74 -1.37 -17.07
CA SER A 140 -2.79 -0.38 -16.87
C SER A 140 -3.23 0.21 -18.22
N GLY A 141 -4.44 0.74 -18.29
CA GLY A 141 -4.91 1.26 -19.56
C GLY A 141 -6.17 2.10 -19.50
N ILE A 142 -6.36 2.90 -20.55
CA ILE A 142 -7.65 3.47 -20.90
C ILE A 142 -8.36 2.46 -21.80
N LEU A 143 -9.53 1.98 -21.37
CA LEU A 143 -10.32 1.01 -22.11
C LEU A 143 -11.66 1.58 -22.54
N VAL A 144 -12.11 1.12 -23.70
CA VAL A 144 -13.38 1.50 -24.32
C VAL A 144 -14.15 0.26 -24.77
N SER A 145 -15.46 0.37 -24.95
CA SER A 145 -16.25 -0.71 -25.57
C SER A 145 -15.87 -0.86 -27.05
N ALA A 146 -15.89 -2.09 -27.56
CA ALA A 146 -15.52 -2.42 -28.95
C ALA A 146 -16.24 -1.56 -30.00
N ASN A 147 -17.50 -1.22 -29.75
CA ASN A 147 -18.36 -0.48 -30.69
C ASN A 147 -18.54 0.99 -30.27
N SER A 148 -17.64 1.55 -29.46
CA SER A 148 -17.76 2.92 -28.95
C SER A 148 -17.54 4.00 -30.01
N GLY A 149 -16.87 3.67 -31.13
CA GLY A 149 -16.39 4.62 -32.11
C GLY A 149 -15.20 5.48 -31.64
N ILE A 150 -14.71 5.25 -30.41
CA ILE A 150 -13.54 5.93 -29.83
C ILE A 150 -12.29 5.17 -30.27
N THR A 151 -11.41 5.79 -31.02
CA THR A 151 -10.21 5.18 -31.61
C THR A 151 -8.92 5.89 -31.22
N SER A 152 -9.01 7.06 -30.59
CA SER A 152 -7.87 7.87 -30.16
C SER A 152 -8.18 8.63 -28.86
N ILE A 153 -7.14 9.11 -28.18
CA ILE A 153 -7.27 9.96 -27.00
C ILE A 153 -8.05 11.25 -27.32
N LYS A 154 -7.98 11.74 -28.55
CA LYS A 154 -8.72 12.95 -28.96
C LYS A 154 -10.23 12.76 -28.95
N ASP A 155 -10.69 11.54 -29.17
CA ASP A 155 -12.12 11.22 -29.17
C ASP A 155 -12.75 11.21 -27.77
N LEU A 156 -11.91 11.32 -26.72
CA LEU A 156 -12.34 11.39 -25.33
C LEU A 156 -12.90 12.78 -24.95
N ALA A 157 -12.66 13.81 -25.75
CA ALA A 157 -13.24 15.14 -25.52
C ALA A 157 -14.78 15.08 -25.48
N GLY A 158 -15.37 15.66 -24.43
CA GLY A 158 -16.82 15.64 -24.18
C GLY A 158 -17.36 14.31 -23.67
N LYS A 159 -16.52 13.33 -23.35
CA LYS A 159 -16.94 12.01 -22.86
C LYS A 159 -16.90 11.94 -21.34
N THR A 160 -17.67 11.00 -20.78
CA THR A 160 -17.60 10.62 -19.37
C THR A 160 -16.66 9.43 -19.22
N ILE A 161 -15.65 9.56 -18.37
CA ILE A 161 -14.61 8.56 -18.14
C ILE A 161 -14.60 8.20 -16.65
N ALA A 162 -14.56 6.92 -16.33
CA ALA A 162 -14.39 6.50 -14.95
C ALA A 162 -12.91 6.39 -14.56
N ALA A 163 -12.58 6.92 -13.38
CA ALA A 163 -11.35 6.69 -12.66
C ALA A 163 -11.67 6.15 -11.26
N ASN A 164 -10.71 5.47 -10.60
CA ASN A 164 -10.95 4.88 -9.28
C ASN A 164 -11.10 5.93 -8.17
N ALA A 165 -10.55 7.11 -8.36
CA ALA A 165 -10.67 8.26 -7.47
C ALA A 165 -10.51 9.54 -8.26
N LEU A 166 -11.20 10.61 -7.85
CA LEU A 166 -10.92 11.96 -8.35
C LEU A 166 -9.60 12.46 -7.76
N GLN A 167 -8.83 13.17 -8.56
CA GLN A 167 -7.48 13.65 -8.22
C GLN A 167 -6.55 12.52 -7.76
N GLY A 168 -6.78 11.30 -8.26
CA GLY A 168 -5.94 10.12 -8.03
C GLY A 168 -4.99 9.83 -9.18
N GLU A 169 -4.17 8.78 -9.03
CA GLU A 169 -3.14 8.40 -10.00
C GLU A 169 -3.69 8.13 -11.40
N ASN A 170 -4.84 7.44 -11.48
CA ASN A 170 -5.46 7.12 -12.76
C ASN A 170 -5.96 8.37 -13.51
N GLU A 171 -6.53 9.34 -12.78
CA GLU A 171 -6.94 10.61 -13.36
C GLU A 171 -5.74 11.46 -13.76
N LEU A 172 -4.67 11.48 -12.92
CA LEU A 172 -3.42 12.18 -13.23
C LEU A 172 -2.80 11.65 -14.53
N ALA A 173 -2.76 10.33 -14.69
CA ALA A 173 -2.25 9.70 -15.90
C ALA A 173 -3.16 9.96 -17.13
N LEU A 174 -4.48 9.93 -16.94
CA LEU A 174 -5.44 10.32 -17.99
C LEU A 174 -5.21 11.76 -18.43
N ASP A 175 -5.13 12.71 -17.51
CA ASP A 175 -4.93 14.12 -17.79
C ASP A 175 -3.59 14.38 -18.50
N SER A 176 -2.53 13.67 -18.08
CA SER A 176 -1.25 13.68 -18.80
C SER A 176 -1.41 13.28 -20.27
N LEU A 177 -2.12 12.18 -20.52
CA LEU A 177 -2.36 11.68 -21.89
C LEU A 177 -3.23 12.61 -22.71
N LEU A 178 -4.26 13.23 -22.11
CA LEU A 178 -5.09 14.24 -22.74
C LEU A 178 -4.23 15.44 -23.19
N ILE A 179 -3.43 15.99 -22.27
CA ILE A 179 -2.53 17.14 -22.55
C ILE A 179 -1.54 16.78 -23.66
N LYS A 180 -0.87 15.62 -23.58
CA LYS A 180 0.08 15.15 -24.60
C LYS A 180 -0.55 15.03 -25.99
N ASN A 181 -1.86 14.79 -26.08
CA ASN A 181 -2.60 14.67 -27.33
C ASN A 181 -3.33 15.97 -27.73
N GLY A 182 -3.11 17.09 -27.04
CA GLY A 182 -3.71 18.37 -27.32
C GLY A 182 -5.19 18.50 -26.95
N VAL A 183 -5.66 17.65 -26.02
CA VAL A 183 -7.01 17.69 -25.44
C VAL A 183 -6.94 18.39 -24.08
N ASN A 184 -7.83 19.36 -23.87
CA ASN A 184 -7.95 20.00 -22.57
C ASN A 184 -8.61 19.03 -21.57
N PRO A 185 -7.98 18.68 -20.41
CA PRO A 185 -8.59 17.82 -19.42
C PRO A 185 -9.99 18.27 -18.97
N SER A 186 -10.24 19.58 -18.87
CA SER A 186 -11.55 20.12 -18.50
C SER A 186 -12.67 19.83 -19.53
N SER A 187 -12.33 19.35 -20.72
CA SER A 187 -13.32 18.91 -21.72
C SER A 187 -13.82 17.48 -21.48
N VAL A 188 -13.24 16.76 -20.53
CA VAL A 188 -13.60 15.39 -20.17
C VAL A 188 -14.34 15.42 -18.82
N HIS A 189 -15.39 14.59 -18.68
CA HIS A 189 -16.10 14.45 -17.42
C HIS A 189 -15.61 13.19 -16.68
N VAL A 190 -14.78 13.37 -15.66
CA VAL A 190 -14.28 12.25 -14.86
C VAL A 190 -15.24 11.94 -13.71
N VAL A 191 -15.59 10.67 -13.54
CA VAL A 191 -16.41 10.17 -12.45
C VAL A 191 -15.65 9.11 -11.63
N ALA A 192 -15.81 9.13 -10.32
CA ALA A 192 -15.17 8.15 -9.45
C ALA A 192 -16.01 6.86 -9.38
N LEU A 193 -15.43 5.73 -9.78
CA LEU A 193 -16.01 4.39 -9.63
C LEU A 193 -14.95 3.42 -9.10
N PRO A 194 -15.28 2.53 -8.15
CA PRO A 194 -14.36 1.46 -7.75
C PRO A 194 -13.96 0.57 -8.92
N PHE A 195 -12.69 0.15 -9.01
CA PHE A 195 -12.19 -0.71 -10.07
C PHE A 195 -13.09 -1.92 -10.41
N PRO A 196 -13.60 -2.72 -9.45
CA PRO A 196 -14.43 -3.87 -9.78
C PRO A 196 -15.77 -3.51 -10.44
N THR A 197 -16.21 -2.26 -10.38
CA THR A 197 -17.51 -1.81 -10.93
C THR A 197 -17.39 -1.21 -12.33
N MET A 198 -16.20 -0.77 -12.72
CA MET A 198 -15.96 -0.09 -14.00
C MET A 198 -16.24 -0.99 -15.22
N PRO A 199 -15.88 -2.30 -15.23
CA PRO A 199 -16.20 -3.17 -16.37
C PRO A 199 -17.71 -3.23 -16.68
N ALA A 200 -18.54 -3.30 -15.65
CA ALA A 200 -19.99 -3.31 -15.80
C ALA A 200 -20.52 -1.94 -16.26
N ALA A 201 -20.02 -0.84 -15.70
CA ALA A 201 -20.41 0.52 -16.10
C ALA A 201 -20.04 0.81 -17.57
N LEU A 202 -18.86 0.37 -18.01
CA LEU A 202 -18.42 0.47 -19.41
C LEU A 202 -19.32 -0.35 -20.34
N SER A 203 -19.59 -1.60 -19.99
CA SER A 203 -20.45 -2.50 -20.78
C SER A 203 -21.88 -1.99 -20.90
N ALA A 204 -22.40 -1.36 -19.83
CA ALA A 204 -23.74 -0.74 -19.81
C ALA A 204 -23.81 0.65 -20.52
N GLY A 205 -22.66 1.17 -20.99
CA GLY A 205 -22.60 2.49 -21.62
C GLY A 205 -22.80 3.68 -20.66
N GLN A 206 -22.73 3.44 -19.35
CA GLN A 206 -22.84 4.48 -18.32
C GLN A 206 -21.65 5.44 -18.38
N VAL A 207 -20.50 4.92 -18.78
CA VAL A 207 -19.29 5.69 -19.10
C VAL A 207 -18.77 5.26 -20.48
N GLN A 208 -18.07 6.17 -21.18
CA GLN A 208 -17.57 5.90 -22.53
C GLN A 208 -16.16 5.32 -22.51
N ALA A 209 -15.41 5.55 -21.45
CA ALA A 209 -14.11 4.93 -21.20
C ALA A 209 -13.90 4.71 -19.71
N VAL A 210 -12.93 3.86 -19.37
CA VAL A 210 -12.49 3.62 -18.01
C VAL A 210 -10.97 3.64 -17.95
N THR A 211 -10.41 4.12 -16.83
CA THR A 211 -8.99 3.99 -16.51
C THR A 211 -8.80 2.84 -15.55
N GLU A 212 -8.23 1.75 -16.03
CA GLU A 212 -8.17 0.49 -15.29
C GLU A 212 -6.75 -0.02 -15.09
N VAL A 213 -6.61 -0.86 -14.08
CA VAL A 213 -5.42 -1.64 -13.78
C VAL A 213 -5.74 -3.14 -13.85
N GLU A 214 -4.72 -3.98 -13.87
CA GLU A 214 -4.96 -5.43 -13.78
C GLU A 214 -5.53 -5.81 -12.39
N PRO A 215 -6.45 -6.77 -12.33
CA PRO A 215 -6.83 -7.71 -13.39
C PRO A 215 -7.99 -7.25 -14.29
N PHE A 216 -8.48 -6.04 -14.12
CA PHE A 216 -9.69 -5.54 -14.82
C PHE A 216 -9.41 -5.17 -16.28
N VAL A 217 -8.18 -4.75 -16.63
CA VAL A 217 -7.75 -4.56 -18.03
C VAL A 217 -7.98 -5.85 -18.81
N SER A 218 -7.47 -6.98 -18.31
CA SER A 218 -7.65 -8.28 -18.94
C SER A 218 -9.11 -8.76 -18.93
N ALA A 219 -9.85 -8.47 -17.85
CA ALA A 219 -11.27 -8.81 -17.78
C ALA A 219 -12.10 -8.07 -18.84
N ILE A 220 -11.90 -6.77 -19.03
CA ILE A 220 -12.59 -5.98 -20.05
C ILE A 220 -12.22 -6.48 -21.45
N LYS A 221 -10.94 -6.75 -21.71
CA LYS A 221 -10.49 -7.30 -23.01
C LYS A 221 -11.11 -8.67 -23.30
N ALA A 222 -11.22 -9.55 -22.30
CA ALA A 222 -11.86 -10.86 -22.45
C ALA A 222 -13.35 -10.76 -22.81
N HIS A 223 -14.01 -9.63 -22.49
CA HIS A 223 -15.41 -9.36 -22.85
C HIS A 223 -15.54 -8.45 -24.09
N GLY A 224 -14.48 -8.33 -24.90
CA GLY A 224 -14.50 -7.61 -26.17
C GLY A 224 -14.21 -6.14 -26.07
N GLY A 225 -13.84 -5.59 -24.90
CA GLY A 225 -13.38 -4.22 -24.78
C GLY A 225 -11.99 -4.03 -25.42
N THR A 226 -11.67 -2.79 -25.78
CA THR A 226 -10.44 -2.42 -26.48
C THR A 226 -9.57 -1.53 -25.61
N LEU A 227 -8.27 -1.82 -25.56
CA LEU A 227 -7.27 -0.94 -24.99
C LEU A 227 -7.04 0.24 -25.96
N LEU A 228 -7.43 1.42 -25.54
CA LEU A 228 -7.24 2.65 -26.31
C LEU A 228 -5.79 3.17 -26.15
N SER A 229 -5.27 3.14 -24.96
CA SER A 229 -3.91 3.59 -24.63
C SER A 229 -3.42 2.91 -23.34
N PRO A 230 -2.12 2.56 -23.23
CA PRO A 230 -1.45 2.40 -21.93
C PRO A 230 -1.69 3.63 -21.05
N LEU A 231 -1.87 3.44 -19.76
CA LEU A 231 -2.17 4.54 -18.84
C LEU A 231 -0.90 5.08 -18.17
N PHE A 232 -0.34 4.33 -17.24
CA PHE A 232 0.84 4.76 -16.47
C PHE A 232 2.09 4.83 -17.35
N GLU A 233 2.32 3.81 -18.17
CA GLU A 233 3.43 3.78 -19.12
C GLU A 233 3.34 4.88 -20.19
N GLY A 234 2.12 5.28 -20.52
CA GLY A 234 1.84 6.39 -21.43
C GLY A 234 2.10 7.74 -20.77
N MET A 235 1.88 7.85 -19.46
CA MET A 235 2.24 9.04 -18.69
C MET A 235 3.75 9.13 -18.50
N LEU A 236 4.36 8.15 -17.84
CA LEU A 236 5.79 8.13 -17.56
C LEU A 236 6.25 6.68 -17.32
N PRO A 237 7.06 6.09 -18.22
CA PRO A 237 7.61 4.76 -18.03
C PRO A 237 8.39 4.64 -16.71
N SER A 238 8.30 3.49 -16.07
CA SER A 238 8.97 3.15 -14.81
C SER A 238 8.64 4.07 -13.62
N MET A 239 7.56 4.85 -13.69
CA MET A 239 7.18 5.70 -12.56
C MET A 239 6.72 4.88 -11.36
N LEU A 240 6.97 5.36 -10.16
CA LEU A 240 6.35 4.84 -8.94
C LEU A 240 4.83 5.10 -9.00
N VAL A 241 4.04 4.03 -9.04
CA VAL A 241 2.58 4.12 -9.09
C VAL A 241 1.99 4.12 -7.70
N ALA A 242 2.42 3.19 -6.83
CA ALA A 242 1.88 3.05 -5.49
C ALA A 242 2.92 2.54 -4.49
N GLY A 243 2.57 2.65 -3.20
CA GLY A 243 3.40 2.15 -2.12
C GLY A 243 2.59 1.79 -0.88
N TYR A 244 3.26 1.12 0.05
CA TYR A 244 2.72 0.90 1.39
C TYR A 244 3.09 2.08 2.27
N PHE A 245 2.11 2.58 3.01
CA PHE A 245 2.25 3.77 3.85
C PHE A 245 1.68 3.56 5.25
N THR A 246 2.11 4.40 6.18
CA THR A 246 1.54 4.52 7.52
C THR A 246 1.63 5.96 8.01
N THR A 247 1.20 6.23 9.25
CA THR A 247 1.31 7.58 9.84
C THR A 247 2.71 7.85 10.36
N THR A 248 3.11 9.14 10.38
CA THR A 248 4.35 9.58 11.04
C THR A 248 4.35 9.26 12.54
N ASN A 249 3.17 9.20 13.15
CA ASN A 249 3.02 8.79 14.55
C ASN A 249 3.35 7.31 14.73
N GLU A 250 2.85 6.42 13.85
CA GLU A 250 3.17 4.99 13.91
C GLU A 250 4.67 4.75 13.72
N ILE A 251 5.29 5.45 12.76
CA ILE A 251 6.74 5.39 12.52
C ILE A 251 7.53 5.78 13.77
N SER A 252 7.12 6.83 14.49
CA SER A 252 7.84 7.33 15.66
C SER A 252 7.57 6.52 16.92
N SER A 253 6.32 6.06 17.13
CA SER A 253 5.89 5.36 18.34
C SER A 253 6.22 3.86 18.31
N ASN A 254 6.18 3.24 17.11
CA ASN A 254 6.38 1.81 16.92
C ASN A 254 7.45 1.48 15.85
N PRO A 255 8.66 2.09 15.89
CA PRO A 255 9.66 1.94 14.83
C PRO A 255 10.06 0.47 14.60
N GLY A 256 10.03 -0.35 15.66
CA GLY A 256 10.30 -1.79 15.57
C GLY A 256 9.24 -2.56 14.79
N LEU A 257 7.97 -2.20 14.92
CA LEU A 257 6.86 -2.78 14.16
C LEU A 257 6.98 -2.40 12.68
N VAL A 258 7.17 -1.11 12.40
CA VAL A 258 7.33 -0.59 11.03
C VAL A 258 8.49 -1.28 10.34
N LYS A 259 9.66 -1.39 10.98
CA LYS A 259 10.83 -2.08 10.40
C LYS A 259 10.55 -3.55 10.09
N ARG A 260 9.88 -4.28 10.97
CA ARG A 260 9.50 -5.69 10.76
C ARG A 260 8.55 -5.84 9.58
N PHE A 261 7.53 -4.98 9.49
CA PHE A 261 6.60 -4.95 8.37
C PHE A 261 7.32 -4.70 7.05
N VAL A 262 8.15 -3.67 6.99
CA VAL A 262 8.92 -3.31 5.78
C VAL A 262 9.88 -4.43 5.37
N THR A 263 10.55 -5.07 6.31
CA THR A 263 11.44 -6.21 6.03
C THR A 263 10.68 -7.35 5.34
N ALA A 264 9.51 -7.74 5.89
CA ALA A 264 8.69 -8.80 5.30
C ALA A 264 8.05 -8.36 3.97
N MET A 265 7.67 -7.09 3.85
CA MET A 265 7.07 -6.57 2.62
C MET A 265 8.09 -6.54 1.48
N ASN A 266 9.32 -6.10 1.75
CA ASN A 266 10.40 -6.12 0.76
C ASN A 266 10.73 -7.56 0.30
N GLU A 267 10.80 -8.54 1.23
CA GLU A 267 10.94 -9.96 0.87
C GLU A 267 9.77 -10.45 0.00
N SER A 268 8.56 -9.95 0.26
CA SER A 268 7.35 -10.29 -0.50
C SER A 268 7.36 -9.71 -1.91
N LEU A 269 7.80 -8.47 -2.07
CA LEU A 269 7.94 -7.78 -3.37
C LEU A 269 8.99 -8.47 -4.23
N ASP A 270 10.18 -8.74 -3.68
CA ASP A 270 11.26 -9.46 -4.38
C ASP A 270 10.81 -10.88 -4.78
N TYR A 271 10.07 -11.57 -3.90
CA TYR A 271 9.51 -12.89 -4.21
C TYR A 271 8.48 -12.81 -5.35
N ALA A 272 7.57 -11.85 -5.33
CA ALA A 272 6.56 -11.67 -6.37
C ALA A 272 7.21 -11.38 -7.73
N ALA A 273 8.20 -10.49 -7.78
CA ALA A 273 8.95 -10.17 -8.99
C ALA A 273 9.62 -11.43 -9.60
N ALA A 274 10.18 -12.28 -8.75
CA ALA A 274 10.87 -13.51 -9.18
C ALA A 274 9.91 -14.68 -9.50
N ASN A 275 8.64 -14.63 -9.07
CA ASN A 275 7.72 -15.77 -9.14
C ASN A 275 6.37 -15.41 -9.79
N PRO A 276 6.32 -15.00 -11.07
CA PRO A 276 5.10 -14.55 -11.75
C PRO A 276 3.99 -15.64 -11.79
N ALA A 277 4.34 -16.91 -11.80
CA ALA A 277 3.36 -18.00 -11.73
C ALA A 277 2.64 -18.03 -10.38
N ALA A 278 3.36 -17.80 -9.27
CA ALA A 278 2.77 -17.75 -7.93
C ALA A 278 1.84 -16.53 -7.78
N VAL A 279 2.22 -15.39 -8.39
CA VAL A 279 1.38 -14.18 -8.45
C VAL A 279 0.05 -14.48 -9.14
N ARG A 280 0.07 -15.11 -10.33
CA ARG A 280 -1.15 -15.42 -11.08
C ARG A 280 -2.09 -16.38 -10.32
N LEU A 281 -1.53 -17.27 -9.51
CA LEU A 281 -2.29 -18.20 -8.67
C LEU A 281 -2.89 -17.56 -7.42
N ILE A 282 -2.28 -16.51 -6.87
CA ILE A 282 -2.78 -15.87 -5.64
C ILE A 282 -3.90 -14.88 -5.91
N ILE A 283 -3.88 -14.16 -7.05
CA ILE A 283 -4.85 -13.10 -7.38
C ILE A 283 -6.32 -13.56 -7.29
N PRO A 284 -6.72 -14.73 -7.81
CA PRO A 284 -8.10 -15.20 -7.69
C PRO A 284 -8.55 -15.49 -6.26
N THR A 285 -7.63 -15.57 -5.30
CA THR A 285 -7.99 -15.88 -3.90
C THR A 285 -8.52 -14.66 -3.12
N TYR A 286 -8.28 -13.44 -3.62
CA TYR A 286 -8.70 -12.19 -2.97
C TYR A 286 -9.44 -11.23 -3.91
N THR A 287 -9.57 -11.59 -5.18
CA THR A 287 -10.38 -10.88 -6.18
C THR A 287 -11.50 -11.78 -6.70
N SER A 288 -12.49 -11.19 -7.39
CA SER A 288 -13.54 -11.95 -8.07
C SER A 288 -13.15 -12.43 -9.49
N ILE A 289 -11.88 -12.30 -9.86
CA ILE A 289 -11.41 -12.55 -11.22
C ILE A 289 -11.17 -14.05 -11.44
N PRO A 290 -11.68 -14.63 -12.55
CA PRO A 290 -11.44 -16.04 -12.89
C PRO A 290 -9.94 -16.34 -13.09
N ALA A 291 -9.51 -17.53 -12.70
CA ALA A 291 -8.11 -17.96 -12.84
C ALA A 291 -7.62 -17.90 -14.32
N ALA A 292 -8.50 -18.13 -15.29
CA ALA A 292 -8.16 -18.00 -16.71
C ALA A 292 -7.75 -16.57 -17.08
N VAL A 293 -8.43 -15.54 -16.55
CA VAL A 293 -8.06 -14.14 -16.75
C VAL A 293 -6.74 -13.85 -16.03
N ALA A 294 -6.61 -14.26 -14.77
CA ALA A 294 -5.38 -14.08 -14.00
C ALA A 294 -4.15 -14.72 -14.67
N SER A 295 -4.33 -15.85 -15.37
CA SER A 295 -3.22 -16.54 -16.06
C SER A 295 -2.69 -15.76 -17.26
N ALA A 296 -3.53 -14.95 -17.92
CA ALA A 296 -3.21 -14.25 -19.17
C ALA A 296 -2.83 -12.77 -18.99
N MET A 297 -3.09 -12.18 -17.79
CA MET A 297 -2.87 -10.74 -17.57
C MET A 297 -1.38 -10.33 -17.63
N THR A 298 -1.12 -9.09 -17.96
CA THR A 298 0.18 -8.46 -17.74
C THR A 298 0.33 -8.13 -16.27
N LEU A 299 1.45 -8.49 -15.66
CA LEU A 299 1.65 -8.24 -14.22
C LEU A 299 2.24 -6.85 -13.99
N PRO A 300 1.87 -6.17 -12.88
CA PRO A 300 2.57 -4.99 -12.39
C PRO A 300 4.07 -5.26 -12.20
N VAL A 301 4.87 -4.20 -12.15
CA VAL A 301 6.29 -4.29 -11.85
C VAL A 301 6.48 -4.08 -10.36
N TRP A 302 7.13 -5.03 -9.71
CA TRP A 302 7.43 -4.98 -8.29
C TRP A 302 8.94 -4.97 -8.05
N GLY A 303 9.35 -4.27 -7.01
CA GLY A 303 10.71 -4.25 -6.51
C GLY A 303 10.71 -3.88 -5.02
N SER A 304 11.82 -4.12 -4.33
CA SER A 304 11.95 -3.75 -2.93
C SER A 304 12.60 -2.37 -2.73
N THR A 305 12.93 -1.66 -3.82
CA THR A 305 13.53 -0.33 -3.79
C THR A 305 12.51 0.71 -4.23
N LEU A 306 12.14 1.62 -3.33
CA LEU A 306 11.19 2.69 -3.58
C LEU A 306 11.86 3.78 -4.44
N ASP A 307 11.66 3.71 -5.76
CA ASP A 307 12.21 4.69 -6.70
C ASP A 307 11.36 5.96 -6.73
N THR A 308 11.88 7.02 -6.13
CA THR A 308 11.23 8.32 -6.03
C THR A 308 11.56 9.28 -7.17
N SER A 309 12.32 8.85 -8.16
CA SER A 309 12.76 9.71 -9.27
C SER A 309 11.60 10.32 -10.06
N SER A 310 10.45 9.64 -10.11
CA SER A 310 9.25 10.10 -10.81
C SER A 310 8.35 11.05 -10.00
N VAL A 311 8.55 11.15 -8.69
CA VAL A 311 7.64 11.92 -7.79
C VAL A 311 7.56 13.38 -8.21
N GLN A 312 8.69 14.01 -8.50
CA GLN A 312 8.71 15.43 -8.90
C GLN A 312 7.97 15.69 -10.22
N ALA A 313 8.01 14.75 -11.18
CA ALA A 313 7.25 14.89 -12.41
C ALA A 313 5.74 14.81 -12.16
N GLN A 314 5.31 13.93 -11.26
CA GLN A 314 3.92 13.83 -10.83
C GLN A 314 3.47 15.12 -10.12
N GLU A 315 4.23 15.62 -9.17
CA GLU A 315 3.95 16.91 -8.47
C GLU A 315 3.85 18.09 -9.43
N SER A 316 4.75 18.15 -10.44
CA SER A 316 4.74 19.19 -11.44
C SER A 316 3.44 19.20 -12.27
N LEU A 317 2.97 18.01 -12.64
CA LEU A 317 1.69 17.87 -13.34
C LEU A 317 0.51 18.20 -12.40
N MET A 318 0.52 17.74 -11.16
CA MET A 318 -0.52 18.08 -10.18
C MET A 318 -0.61 19.58 -9.92
N LYS A 319 0.52 20.30 -9.91
CA LYS A 319 0.54 21.78 -9.85
C LYS A 319 -0.04 22.41 -11.12
N GLN A 320 0.33 21.89 -12.29
CA GLN A 320 -0.22 22.38 -13.58
C GLN A 320 -1.74 22.23 -13.63
N LEU A 321 -2.27 21.14 -13.06
CA LEU A 321 -3.71 20.87 -12.96
C LEU A 321 -4.40 21.64 -11.82
N GLY A 322 -3.64 22.32 -10.97
CA GLY A 322 -4.16 23.06 -9.81
C GLY A 322 -4.60 22.17 -8.66
N TRP A 323 -4.15 20.90 -8.61
CA TRP A 323 -4.49 19.97 -7.53
C TRP A 323 -3.70 20.26 -6.25
N ILE A 324 -2.46 20.73 -6.39
CA ILE A 324 -1.62 21.21 -5.29
C ILE A 324 -1.03 22.57 -5.64
N THR A 325 -0.66 23.35 -4.62
CA THR A 325 -0.11 24.71 -4.79
C THR A 325 1.40 24.78 -4.57
N SER A 326 1.98 23.77 -3.94
CA SER A 326 3.41 23.68 -3.64
C SER A 326 3.88 22.23 -3.63
N ASP A 327 5.17 22.01 -3.86
CA ASP A 327 5.79 20.69 -3.76
C ASP A 327 5.75 20.17 -2.32
N VAL A 328 5.63 18.87 -2.18
CA VAL A 328 5.77 18.14 -0.93
C VAL A 328 7.24 17.71 -0.80
N ALA A 329 7.92 18.11 0.25
CA ALA A 329 9.30 17.67 0.45
C ALA A 329 9.35 16.13 0.53
N LEU A 330 10.27 15.51 -0.22
CA LEU A 330 10.41 14.05 -0.28
C LEU A 330 10.58 13.42 1.11
N SER A 331 11.29 14.11 2.03
CA SER A 331 11.42 13.68 3.43
C SER A 331 10.10 13.65 4.21
N ASN A 332 9.08 14.36 3.73
CA ASN A 332 7.73 14.31 4.28
C ASN A 332 6.88 13.21 3.63
N LEU A 333 7.22 12.80 2.41
CA LEU A 333 6.48 11.80 1.65
C LEU A 333 6.99 10.38 1.92
N VAL A 334 8.30 10.23 2.17
CA VAL A 334 8.97 8.94 2.32
C VAL A 334 9.67 8.85 3.66
N TRP A 335 9.47 7.74 4.34
CA TRP A 335 10.20 7.42 5.56
C TRP A 335 11.69 7.15 5.26
N SER A 336 12.58 7.74 6.08
CA SER A 336 14.04 7.61 5.89
C SER A 336 14.57 6.17 6.03
N GLY A 337 13.80 5.26 6.62
CA GLY A 337 14.14 3.84 6.74
C GLY A 337 13.60 2.97 5.61
N ALA A 338 12.86 3.54 4.64
CA ALA A 338 12.48 2.83 3.43
C ALA A 338 13.74 2.56 2.56
N LYS A 339 13.76 1.42 1.89
CA LYS A 339 14.84 1.10 0.95
C LYS A 339 14.67 1.97 -0.30
N GLN A 340 15.63 2.81 -0.56
CA GLN A 340 15.71 3.72 -1.72
C GLN A 340 16.89 3.39 -2.61
#